data_4ce3ee1eda7288abaec783e30a8f1673
#
_entry.id   4ce3ee1eda7288abaec783e30a8f1673
#
_cell.length_a   1.000
_cell.length_b   1.000
_cell.length_c   1.000
_cell.angle_alpha   90.00
_cell.angle_beta   90.00
_cell.angle_gamma   90.00
#
_symmetry.space_group_name_H-M   'P 1'
#
loop_
_entity.id
_entity.type
_entity.pdbx_description
1 polymer ?
#
loop_
_entity_poly.entity_id
_entity_poly.type
_entity_poly.pdbx_seq_one_letter_code
_entity_poly.pdbx_strand_id
1 'polypeptide(L)'
;FDYYTRRTTDMLYNVPIPTTSGFSSILSNVGEVKNNGYEFTIGGRVIDRNFKLDISLNGSHNNNEITELYGDVTRIDGSTNAESGLTHNLVVGQPVNGVWGRKSLGIIRTQEQLNEYTSRIKSEQSQLGSEMYADLNMDGTINTQDYICYGSTEPKFFYGISINMKYKGFGLDIYGQGACDYASGTGGDAGVFTTGAGAYGYSNVSNFVLWADNNVGNSKYLIPSKDAYKEMWSESNPNGTRPRIGAKNAYLSDRTNANWSYFLIKNIQLSYEFKTRHIQSMQVYVNAQNYISFANHSGYNPINGDVSHPWAKIITLGINAKF
;
A
#
# COMPACT_ATOMS: atom_id res chain seq x y z
N PHE A 1 -8.46 -1.51 26.98
CA PHE A 1 -7.83 -0.35 26.33
C PHE A 1 -6.41 -0.20 26.89
N ASP A 2 -5.42 -0.16 26.02
CA ASP A 2 -4.03 0.01 26.36
C ASP A 2 -3.46 1.21 25.61
N TYR A 3 -2.58 1.97 26.27
CA TYR A 3 -1.79 3.03 25.69
C TYR A 3 -0.33 2.77 26.00
N TYR A 4 0.54 2.89 25.01
CA TYR A 4 1.97 2.66 25.20
C TYR A 4 2.83 3.72 24.53
N THR A 5 4.01 3.92 25.11
CA THR A 5 5.14 4.64 24.53
C THR A 5 6.37 3.77 24.67
N ARG A 6 7.03 3.49 23.57
CA ARG A 6 8.29 2.74 23.55
C ARG A 6 9.36 3.55 22.86
N ARG A 7 10.51 3.64 23.50
CA ARG A 7 11.71 4.28 22.96
C ARG A 7 12.78 3.20 22.76
N THR A 8 13.37 3.15 21.58
CA THR A 8 14.47 2.25 21.24
C THR A 8 15.69 3.11 20.90
N THR A 9 16.74 2.98 21.67
CA THR A 9 18.00 3.71 21.54
C THR A 9 19.10 2.81 21.00
N ASP A 10 20.22 3.38 20.62
CA ASP A 10 21.44 2.65 20.21
C ASP A 10 21.21 1.69 19.03
N MET A 11 20.40 2.08 18.08
CA MET A 11 20.14 1.27 16.90
C MET A 11 21.39 1.18 16.00
N LEU A 12 21.71 -0.03 15.55
CA LEU A 12 22.82 -0.26 14.64
C LEU A 12 22.46 0.18 13.22
N TYR A 13 23.29 1.02 12.64
CA TYR A 13 23.16 1.46 11.26
C TYR A 13 24.51 1.55 10.55
N ASN A 14 24.54 1.25 9.25
CA ASN A 14 25.72 1.45 8.42
C ASN A 14 25.84 2.91 8.00
N VAL A 15 26.61 3.68 8.75
CA VAL A 15 26.88 5.08 8.47
C VAL A 15 27.85 5.19 7.29
N PRO A 16 27.50 5.87 6.17
CA PRO A 16 28.42 6.10 5.07
C PRO A 16 29.58 6.96 5.52
N ILE A 17 30.79 6.57 5.18
CA ILE A 17 32.01 7.32 5.46
C ILE A 17 32.76 7.64 4.17
N PRO A 18 33.62 8.68 4.17
CA PRO A 18 34.44 9.01 3.00
C PRO A 18 35.28 7.82 2.53
N THR A 19 35.21 7.51 1.25
CA THR A 19 35.94 6.39 0.61
C THR A 19 37.46 6.48 0.71
N THR A 20 37.99 7.63 1.10
CA THR A 20 39.43 7.84 1.41
C THR A 20 39.91 6.96 2.57
N SER A 21 38.98 6.47 3.42
CA SER A 21 39.28 5.52 4.50
C SER A 21 39.45 4.07 4.05
N GLY A 22 39.19 3.76 2.75
CA GLY A 22 39.15 2.40 2.21
C GLY A 22 37.85 1.62 2.50
N PHE A 23 36.92 2.21 3.22
CA PHE A 23 35.60 1.65 3.53
C PHE A 23 34.50 2.59 3.04
N SER A 24 33.36 2.03 2.63
CA SER A 24 32.19 2.83 2.20
C SER A 24 31.26 3.16 3.36
N SER A 25 31.29 2.38 4.42
CA SER A 25 30.44 2.58 5.60
C SER A 25 31.07 1.95 6.84
N ILE A 26 30.62 2.41 8.00
CA ILE A 26 30.92 1.82 9.30
C ILE A 26 29.64 1.52 10.04
N LEU A 27 29.56 0.35 10.66
CA LEU A 27 28.46 0.02 11.54
C LEU A 27 28.63 0.79 12.87
N SER A 28 27.67 1.62 13.20
CA SER A 28 27.68 2.42 14.43
C SER A 28 26.33 2.36 15.15
N ASN A 29 26.37 2.52 16.47
CA ASN A 29 25.18 2.65 17.30
C ASN A 29 24.64 4.07 17.13
N VAL A 30 23.67 4.22 16.28
CA VAL A 30 23.20 5.55 15.89
C VAL A 30 21.70 5.52 15.73
N GLY A 31 21.09 6.48 16.36
CA GLY A 31 19.68 6.74 16.20
C GLY A 31 18.81 6.20 17.31
N GLU A 32 17.71 6.87 17.41
CA GLU A 32 16.65 6.59 18.33
C GLU A 32 15.31 6.63 17.62
N VAL A 33 14.46 5.67 17.97
CA VAL A 33 13.12 5.54 17.43
C VAL A 33 12.09 5.50 18.54
N LYS A 34 11.06 6.29 18.39
CA LYS A 34 9.92 6.34 19.28
C LYS A 34 8.69 5.75 18.63
N ASN A 35 8.00 4.87 19.35
CA ASN A 35 6.71 4.31 18.98
C ASN A 35 5.68 4.73 20.04
N ASN A 36 4.59 5.32 19.61
CA ASN A 36 3.46 5.67 20.46
C ASN A 36 2.21 5.01 19.86
N GLY A 37 1.43 4.37 20.71
CA GLY A 37 0.24 3.72 20.22
C GLY A 37 -0.83 3.49 21.26
N TYR A 38 -1.97 3.09 20.78
CA TYR A 38 -3.08 2.63 21.60
C TYR A 38 -3.74 1.42 20.95
N GLU A 39 -4.27 0.57 21.81
CA GLU A 39 -5.02 -0.61 21.42
C GLU A 39 -6.34 -0.66 22.19
N PHE A 40 -7.38 -1.13 21.52
CA PHE A 40 -8.66 -1.32 22.18
C PHE A 40 -9.37 -2.56 21.65
N THR A 41 -10.15 -3.17 22.53
CA THR A 41 -11.14 -4.20 22.16
C THR A 41 -12.44 -3.91 22.89
N ILE A 42 -13.51 -3.85 22.14
CA ILE A 42 -14.87 -3.66 22.67
C ILE A 42 -15.72 -4.77 22.08
N GLY A 43 -16.36 -5.55 22.93
CA GLY A 43 -17.24 -6.62 22.49
C GLY A 43 -18.33 -6.93 23.49
N GLY A 44 -19.42 -7.47 22.99
CA GLY A 44 -20.51 -7.87 23.83
C GLY A 44 -21.68 -8.45 23.07
N ARG A 45 -22.62 -9.00 23.83
CA ARG A 45 -23.89 -9.46 23.31
C ARG A 45 -24.84 -8.28 23.18
N VAL A 46 -25.19 -7.92 21.94
CA VAL A 46 -26.07 -6.80 21.62
C VAL A 46 -27.54 -7.23 21.73
N ILE A 47 -27.86 -8.49 21.34
CA ILE A 47 -29.17 -9.06 21.39
C ILE A 47 -29.05 -10.45 22.02
N ASP A 48 -29.83 -10.70 23.07
CA ASP A 48 -29.92 -12.01 23.76
C ASP A 48 -31.39 -12.44 23.94
N ARG A 49 -31.95 -12.88 22.83
CA ARG A 49 -33.29 -13.41 22.76
C ARG A 49 -33.30 -14.68 21.90
N ASN A 50 -34.42 -15.01 21.25
CA ASN A 50 -34.47 -16.09 20.25
C ASN A 50 -33.47 -15.88 19.12
N PHE A 51 -33.21 -14.63 18.75
CA PHE A 51 -32.08 -14.19 17.95
C PHE A 51 -31.00 -13.66 18.90
N LYS A 52 -29.75 -14.16 18.72
CA LYS A 52 -28.57 -13.71 19.46
C LYS A 52 -27.63 -13.04 18.51
N LEU A 53 -27.12 -11.89 18.93
CA LEU A 53 -26.13 -11.12 18.17
C LEU A 53 -24.99 -10.72 19.11
N ASP A 54 -23.81 -11.25 18.81
CA ASP A 54 -22.56 -10.86 19.47
C ASP A 54 -21.72 -10.05 18.46
N ILE A 55 -21.19 -8.91 18.88
CA ILE A 55 -20.32 -8.07 18.08
C ILE A 55 -19.05 -7.79 18.88
N SER A 56 -17.91 -7.90 18.22
CA SER A 56 -16.62 -7.49 18.79
C SER A 56 -15.89 -6.64 17.77
N LEU A 57 -15.31 -5.52 18.25
CA LEU A 57 -14.49 -4.59 17.50
C LEU A 57 -13.13 -4.51 18.19
N ASN A 58 -12.07 -4.55 17.44
CA ASN A 58 -10.73 -4.27 17.91
C ASN A 58 -10.04 -3.27 16.99
N GLY A 59 -9.12 -2.51 17.56
CA GLY A 59 -8.32 -1.58 16.79
C GLY A 59 -7.00 -1.32 17.48
N SER A 60 -5.97 -1.07 16.70
CA SER A 60 -4.66 -0.65 17.18
C SER A 60 -4.12 0.47 16.31
N HIS A 61 -3.50 1.43 16.93
CA HIS A 61 -2.80 2.52 16.28
C HIS A 61 -1.37 2.57 16.77
N ASN A 62 -0.42 2.71 15.85
CA ASN A 62 0.99 2.94 16.17
C ASN A 62 1.55 4.05 15.30
N ASN A 63 2.19 5.01 15.92
CA ASN A 63 3.00 6.02 15.24
C ASN A 63 4.48 5.74 15.54
N ASN A 64 5.25 5.50 14.49
CA ASN A 64 6.69 5.28 14.53
C ASN A 64 7.41 6.52 14.03
N GLU A 65 8.41 6.98 14.75
CA GLU A 65 9.15 8.21 14.44
C GLU A 65 10.62 8.08 14.83
N ILE A 66 11.51 8.45 13.92
CA ILE A 66 12.93 8.63 14.19
C ILE A 66 13.09 9.93 15.00
N THR A 67 13.59 9.84 16.22
CA THR A 67 13.80 11.02 17.07
C THR A 67 15.23 11.52 17.02
N GLU A 68 16.18 10.65 16.69
CA GLU A 68 17.61 11.01 16.61
C GLU A 68 18.32 10.13 15.58
N LEU A 69 19.29 10.70 14.88
CA LEU A 69 20.27 10.03 14.02
C LEU A 69 21.67 10.36 14.53
N TYR A 70 22.71 9.84 13.85
CA TYR A 70 24.11 10.00 14.26
C TYR A 70 24.56 11.46 14.29
N GLY A 71 25.07 11.91 15.45
CA GLY A 71 25.57 13.27 15.64
C GLY A 71 24.51 14.32 15.32
N ASP A 72 24.86 15.33 14.54
CA ASP A 72 23.95 16.40 14.12
C ASP A 72 23.24 16.09 12.79
N VAL A 73 23.32 14.84 12.31
CA VAL A 73 22.70 14.43 11.04
C VAL A 73 21.19 14.31 11.24
N THR A 74 20.43 15.03 10.43
CA THR A 74 18.95 14.98 10.44
C THR A 74 18.37 14.14 9.33
N ARG A 75 19.20 13.74 8.34
CA ARG A 75 18.77 12.95 7.18
C ARG A 75 19.90 12.05 6.67
N ILE A 76 19.56 10.81 6.35
CA ILE A 76 20.41 9.85 5.65
C ILE A 76 19.63 9.36 4.44
N ASP A 77 20.15 9.61 3.25
CA ASP A 77 19.52 9.18 2.00
C ASP A 77 19.81 7.72 1.71
N GLY A 78 18.76 6.96 1.42
CA GLY A 78 18.86 5.60 0.93
C GLY A 78 19.10 5.53 -0.58
N SER A 79 19.34 4.32 -1.06
CA SER A 79 19.44 4.08 -2.49
C SER A 79 18.09 4.23 -3.17
N THR A 80 18.06 4.98 -4.27
CA THR A 80 16.87 5.13 -5.10
C THR A 80 16.69 3.88 -5.95
N ASN A 81 15.50 3.28 -5.90
CA ASN A 81 15.14 2.22 -6.81
C ASN A 81 15.00 2.81 -8.23
N ALA A 82 15.81 2.32 -9.17
CA ALA A 82 15.88 2.85 -10.53
C ALA A 82 14.57 2.66 -11.32
N GLU A 83 13.79 1.64 -10.97
CA GLU A 83 12.54 1.32 -11.65
C GLU A 83 11.36 2.15 -11.15
N SER A 84 11.20 2.25 -9.84
CA SER A 84 10.08 2.96 -9.23
C SER A 84 10.36 4.45 -8.98
N GLY A 85 11.63 4.83 -8.89
CA GLY A 85 12.03 6.16 -8.44
C GLY A 85 11.83 6.39 -6.94
N LEU A 86 11.46 5.35 -6.17
CA LEU A 86 11.27 5.43 -4.73
C LEU A 86 12.59 5.22 -3.98
N THR A 87 12.67 5.75 -2.78
CA THR A 87 13.78 5.53 -1.85
C THR A 87 13.27 5.38 -0.42
N HIS A 88 14.12 4.84 0.44
CA HIS A 88 13.89 4.71 1.87
C HIS A 88 14.91 5.56 2.62
N ASN A 89 14.59 6.82 2.82
CA ASN A 89 15.45 7.74 3.56
C ASN A 89 15.13 7.67 5.06
N LEU A 90 16.17 7.78 5.88
CA LEU A 90 16.01 7.99 7.31
C LEU A 90 16.06 9.49 7.58
N VAL A 91 14.99 10.03 8.15
CA VAL A 91 14.87 11.48 8.43
C VAL A 91 14.25 11.65 9.79
N VAL A 92 14.86 12.50 10.62
CA VAL A 92 14.33 12.85 11.94
C VAL A 92 12.91 13.43 11.81
N GLY A 93 12.00 12.97 12.64
CA GLY A 93 10.58 13.33 12.57
C GLY A 93 9.76 12.47 11.59
N GLN A 94 10.38 11.48 10.93
CA GLN A 94 9.71 10.61 9.96
C GLN A 94 9.80 9.14 10.38
N PRO A 95 8.93 8.27 9.86
CA PRO A 95 8.96 6.85 10.20
C PRO A 95 10.22 6.15 9.65
N VAL A 96 10.69 5.12 10.38
CA VAL A 96 11.87 4.31 9.98
C VAL A 96 11.65 3.64 8.62
N ASN A 97 10.46 3.08 8.38
CA ASN A 97 10.09 2.44 7.11
C ASN A 97 9.40 3.43 6.16
N GLY A 98 9.83 4.69 6.18
CA GLY A 98 9.29 5.74 5.32
C GLY A 98 9.58 5.46 3.85
N VAL A 99 8.56 5.60 3.02
CA VAL A 99 8.68 5.57 1.57
C VAL A 99 8.77 7.00 1.06
N TRP A 100 9.80 7.26 0.27
CA TRP A 100 10.07 8.60 -0.22
C TRP A 100 10.04 8.61 -1.75
N GLY A 101 9.54 9.68 -2.31
CA GLY A 101 9.50 9.85 -3.76
C GLY A 101 8.93 11.21 -4.15
N ARG A 102 8.60 11.34 -5.41
CA ARG A 102 8.19 12.60 -6.03
C ARG A 102 6.79 13.01 -5.60
N LYS A 103 6.60 14.30 -5.38
CA LYS A 103 5.28 14.89 -5.16
C LYS A 103 4.63 15.21 -6.50
N SER A 104 3.46 14.65 -6.76
CA SER A 104 2.68 14.93 -7.96
C SER A 104 2.01 16.30 -7.90
N LEU A 105 2.08 17.04 -8.99
CA LEU A 105 1.31 18.27 -9.24
C LEU A 105 0.15 18.03 -10.22
N GLY A 106 -0.07 16.78 -10.62
CA GLY A 106 -1.09 16.38 -11.57
C GLY A 106 -0.57 16.21 -13.00
N ILE A 107 -1.49 16.12 -13.94
CA ILE A 107 -1.21 15.84 -15.37
C ILE A 107 -1.15 17.13 -16.15
N ILE A 108 -0.17 17.26 -17.05
CA ILE A 108 -0.07 18.36 -18.03
C ILE A 108 -1.21 18.20 -19.03
N ARG A 109 -2.15 19.14 -19.03
CA ARG A 109 -3.37 19.08 -19.86
C ARG A 109 -3.36 20.06 -21.02
N THR A 110 -2.64 21.16 -20.88
CA THR A 110 -2.61 22.23 -21.90
C THR A 110 -1.19 22.54 -22.32
N GLN A 111 -1.05 23.16 -23.49
CA GLN A 111 0.25 23.58 -24.00
C GLN A 111 0.88 24.68 -23.13
N GLU A 112 0.08 25.53 -22.52
CA GLU A 112 0.54 26.57 -21.61
C GLU A 112 1.18 25.95 -20.37
N GLN A 113 0.52 24.94 -19.74
CA GLN A 113 1.08 24.20 -18.62
C GLN A 113 2.38 23.51 -19.00
N LEU A 114 2.45 22.89 -20.19
CA LEU A 114 3.65 22.24 -20.67
C LEU A 114 4.80 23.26 -20.80
N ASN A 115 4.55 24.38 -21.44
CA ASN A 115 5.54 25.44 -21.66
C ASN A 115 6.03 26.02 -20.32
N GLU A 116 5.11 26.30 -19.40
CA GLU A 116 5.45 26.76 -18.05
C GLU A 116 6.31 25.74 -17.31
N TYR A 117 5.86 24.49 -17.23
CA TYR A 117 6.59 23.43 -16.53
C TYR A 117 7.99 23.21 -17.11
N THR A 118 8.11 23.07 -18.41
CA THR A 118 9.41 22.85 -19.10
C THR A 118 10.34 24.07 -19.10
N SER A 119 9.78 25.28 -18.93
CA SER A 119 10.60 26.48 -18.74
C SER A 119 11.36 26.46 -17.41
N ARG A 120 10.74 25.88 -16.37
CA ARG A 120 11.28 25.79 -15.02
C ARG A 120 12.08 24.51 -14.81
N ILE A 121 11.55 23.35 -15.21
CA ILE A 121 12.14 22.03 -14.98
C ILE A 121 12.87 21.57 -16.22
N LYS A 122 14.19 21.46 -16.14
CA LYS A 122 15.07 21.09 -17.27
C LYS A 122 15.42 19.61 -17.27
N SER A 123 15.32 18.96 -16.14
CA SER A 123 15.69 17.55 -15.96
C SER A 123 14.68 16.56 -16.54
N GLU A 124 13.45 17.00 -16.84
CA GLU A 124 12.35 16.13 -17.24
C GLU A 124 11.99 16.27 -18.72
N GLN A 125 11.79 15.15 -19.40
CA GLN A 125 11.25 15.14 -20.77
C GLN A 125 9.73 15.06 -20.71
N SER A 126 9.07 16.21 -20.55
CA SER A 126 7.62 16.29 -20.42
C SER A 126 6.92 16.55 -21.73
N GLN A 127 5.69 16.11 -21.83
CA GLN A 127 4.79 16.29 -22.96
C GLN A 127 3.34 16.37 -22.46
N LEU A 128 2.40 16.74 -23.33
CA LEU A 128 0.98 16.68 -22.98
C LEU A 128 0.60 15.28 -22.47
N GLY A 129 -0.07 15.22 -21.34
CA GLY A 129 -0.43 13.99 -20.66
C GLY A 129 0.67 13.41 -19.77
N SER A 130 1.84 14.02 -19.65
CA SER A 130 2.84 13.67 -18.64
C SER A 130 2.41 14.13 -17.25
N GLU A 131 2.89 13.46 -16.21
CA GLU A 131 2.75 13.91 -14.83
C GLU A 131 3.80 15.00 -14.53
N MET A 132 3.40 16.02 -13.81
CA MET A 132 4.29 17.06 -13.28
C MET A 132 4.70 16.71 -11.86
N TYR A 133 5.93 16.99 -11.52
CA TYR A 133 6.48 16.80 -10.18
C TYR A 133 6.92 18.13 -9.57
N ALA A 134 6.83 18.23 -8.24
CA ALA A 134 7.23 19.42 -7.53
C ALA A 134 8.76 19.49 -7.41
N ASP A 135 9.31 20.63 -7.76
CA ASP A 135 10.67 21.07 -7.47
C ASP A 135 10.61 21.84 -6.14
N LEU A 136 10.96 21.18 -5.04
CA LEU A 136 10.76 21.72 -3.69
C LEU A 136 11.88 22.67 -3.28
N ASN A 137 13.09 22.47 -3.80
CA ASN A 137 14.24 23.33 -3.55
C ASN A 137 14.39 24.46 -4.58
N MET A 138 13.58 24.44 -5.67
CA MET A 138 13.54 25.43 -6.76
C MET A 138 14.86 25.52 -7.55
N ASP A 139 15.58 24.42 -7.70
CA ASP A 139 16.84 24.39 -8.47
C ASP A 139 16.66 24.06 -9.97
N GLY A 140 15.42 23.78 -10.39
CA GLY A 140 15.06 23.44 -11.76
C GLY A 140 15.31 21.97 -12.12
N THR A 141 15.66 21.13 -11.14
CA THR A 141 15.99 19.72 -11.34
C THR A 141 15.24 18.84 -10.37
N ILE A 142 14.44 17.90 -10.86
CA ILE A 142 13.74 16.94 -9.99
C ILE A 142 14.69 15.81 -9.60
N ASN A 143 15.05 15.75 -8.33
CA ASN A 143 15.98 14.76 -7.76
C ASN A 143 15.55 14.33 -6.34
N THR A 144 16.41 13.60 -5.61
CA THR A 144 16.08 13.09 -4.26
C THR A 144 15.89 14.17 -3.20
N GLN A 145 16.35 15.40 -3.47
CA GLN A 145 16.13 16.54 -2.56
C GLN A 145 14.69 17.05 -2.60
N ASP A 146 13.96 16.74 -3.70
CA ASP A 146 12.54 17.09 -3.88
C ASP A 146 11.60 15.98 -3.40
N TYR A 147 12.13 14.92 -2.82
CA TYR A 147 11.30 13.80 -2.39
C TYR A 147 10.61 14.11 -1.06
N ILE A 148 9.33 13.75 -1.01
CA ILE A 148 8.51 13.79 0.20
C ILE A 148 8.33 12.38 0.77
N CYS A 149 8.09 12.29 2.06
CA CYS A 149 7.69 11.05 2.71
C CYS A 149 6.20 10.78 2.45
N TYR A 150 5.88 9.63 1.88
CA TYR A 150 4.51 9.18 1.64
C TYR A 150 3.87 8.55 2.88
N GLY A 151 4.65 8.25 3.88
CA GLY A 151 4.30 7.50 5.07
C GLY A 151 5.14 6.24 5.22
N SER A 152 4.83 5.44 6.23
CA SER A 152 5.46 4.14 6.48
C SER A 152 4.87 3.06 5.60
N THR A 153 5.64 2.02 5.28
CA THR A 153 5.10 0.76 4.75
C THR A 153 4.28 -0.01 5.78
N GLU A 154 4.47 0.30 7.06
CA GLU A 154 3.69 -0.25 8.16
C GLU A 154 2.41 0.59 8.35
N PRO A 155 1.22 -0.01 8.27
CA PRO A 155 -0.02 0.69 8.55
C PRO A 155 -0.03 1.32 9.94
N LYS A 156 -0.47 2.58 10.04
CA LYS A 156 -0.64 3.23 11.33
C LYS A 156 -1.83 2.71 12.11
N PHE A 157 -2.87 2.28 11.40
CA PHE A 157 -4.08 1.80 12.04
C PHE A 157 -4.51 0.44 11.49
N PHE A 158 -4.69 -0.53 12.38
CA PHE A 158 -5.30 -1.83 12.12
C PHE A 158 -6.63 -1.91 12.84
N TYR A 159 -7.60 -2.58 12.22
CA TYR A 159 -8.91 -2.79 12.83
C TYR A 159 -9.53 -4.11 12.41
N GLY A 160 -10.38 -4.63 13.27
CA GLY A 160 -11.11 -5.87 13.02
C GLY A 160 -12.52 -5.82 13.57
N ILE A 161 -13.39 -6.57 12.93
CA ILE A 161 -14.76 -6.78 13.34
C ILE A 161 -15.11 -8.25 13.32
N SER A 162 -15.75 -8.73 14.38
CA SER A 162 -16.33 -10.06 14.45
C SER A 162 -17.81 -9.93 14.76
N ILE A 163 -18.65 -10.57 13.97
CA ILE A 163 -20.11 -10.59 14.11
C ILE A 163 -20.55 -12.04 14.16
N ASN A 164 -21.20 -12.43 15.26
CA ASN A 164 -21.74 -13.77 15.43
C ASN A 164 -23.25 -13.65 15.63
N MET A 165 -24.01 -14.32 14.79
CA MET A 165 -25.46 -14.35 14.82
C MET A 165 -25.95 -15.78 14.99
N LYS A 166 -26.93 -15.97 15.87
CA LYS A 166 -27.57 -17.29 16.07
C LYS A 166 -29.09 -17.17 16.13
N TYR A 167 -29.77 -18.04 15.38
CA TYR A 167 -31.23 -18.10 15.37
C TYR A 167 -31.72 -19.52 15.04
N LYS A 168 -32.47 -20.14 15.97
CA LYS A 168 -33.12 -21.45 15.76
C LYS A 168 -32.20 -22.54 15.15
N GLY A 169 -30.97 -22.66 15.66
CA GLY A 169 -29.97 -23.61 15.14
C GLY A 169 -29.12 -23.08 14.01
N PHE A 170 -29.50 -22.03 13.30
CA PHE A 170 -28.66 -21.35 12.33
C PHE A 170 -27.64 -20.48 13.05
N GLY A 171 -26.40 -20.50 12.54
CA GLY A 171 -25.31 -19.61 12.93
C GLY A 171 -24.74 -18.92 11.71
N LEU A 172 -24.45 -17.62 11.81
CA LEU A 172 -23.72 -16.86 10.83
C LEU A 172 -22.58 -16.13 11.52
N ASP A 173 -21.35 -16.48 11.15
CA ASP A 173 -20.15 -15.88 11.68
C ASP A 173 -19.45 -15.09 10.57
N ILE A 174 -19.19 -13.82 10.82
CA ILE A 174 -18.48 -12.93 9.88
C ILE A 174 -17.27 -12.36 10.60
N TYR A 175 -16.11 -12.48 9.98
CA TYR A 175 -14.88 -11.85 10.45
C TYR A 175 -14.28 -10.99 9.36
N GLY A 176 -14.07 -9.72 9.69
CA GLY A 176 -13.42 -8.75 8.81
C GLY A 176 -12.23 -8.10 9.49
N GLN A 177 -11.24 -7.73 8.69
CA GLN A 177 -10.08 -6.96 9.15
C GLN A 177 -9.66 -5.95 8.09
N GLY A 178 -9.05 -4.86 8.54
CA GLY A 178 -8.54 -3.83 7.67
C GLY A 178 -7.35 -3.10 8.25
N ALA A 179 -6.72 -2.32 7.41
CA ALA A 179 -5.67 -1.40 7.79
C ALA A 179 -5.75 -0.14 6.95
N CYS A 180 -5.23 0.96 7.48
CA CYS A 180 -5.18 2.22 6.75
C CYS A 180 -3.98 3.08 7.17
N ASP A 181 -3.76 4.15 6.43
CA ASP A 181 -2.67 5.11 6.62
C ASP A 181 -1.29 4.46 6.51
N TYR A 182 -0.99 3.90 5.35
CA TYR A 182 0.33 3.39 5.00
C TYR A 182 0.70 3.72 3.56
N ALA A 183 1.97 3.58 3.24
CA ALA A 183 2.49 3.80 1.91
C ALA A 183 2.93 2.48 1.26
N SER A 184 2.82 2.39 -0.05
CA SER A 184 3.38 1.25 -0.78
C SER A 184 4.86 1.46 -1.06
N GLY A 185 5.68 0.53 -0.59
CA GLY A 185 7.12 0.50 -0.89
C GLY A 185 7.48 -0.19 -2.21
N THR A 186 6.52 -0.88 -2.83
CA THR A 186 6.78 -1.75 -3.99
C THR A 186 6.23 -1.21 -5.30
N GLY A 187 5.81 0.06 -5.31
CA GLY A 187 5.27 0.63 -6.53
C GLY A 187 3.80 0.39 -6.76
N GLY A 188 3.10 0.53 -5.77
CA GLY A 188 1.80 0.78 -5.47
C GLY A 188 0.68 0.61 -6.40
N ASP A 189 0.24 1.49 -7.06
CA ASP A 189 -0.88 1.26 -7.96
C ASP A 189 -0.42 0.25 -9.01
N ALA A 190 -0.75 -1.03 -8.75
CA ALA A 190 -0.31 -2.17 -9.54
C ALA A 190 -0.57 -1.97 -11.02
N GLY A 191 -0.04 -1.01 -11.52
CA GLY A 191 -0.31 -0.51 -12.78
C GLY A 191 0.81 0.21 -13.41
N VAL A 192 1.83 0.47 -12.70
CA VAL A 192 2.92 1.22 -13.27
C VAL A 192 4.11 0.32 -13.42
N PHE A 193 4.54 0.10 -14.63
CA PHE A 193 5.77 -0.57 -14.91
C PHE A 193 6.70 0.32 -15.67
N THR A 194 7.87 0.28 -15.18
CA THR A 194 9.01 0.80 -15.90
C THR A 194 9.66 -0.35 -16.61
N THR A 195 9.68 -0.34 -17.87
CA THR A 195 10.48 -1.29 -18.61
C THR A 195 11.67 -0.56 -19.17
N GLY A 196 12.82 -0.80 -18.59
CA GLY A 196 14.16 -0.42 -19.03
C GLY A 196 14.35 0.82 -19.93
N ALA A 197 15.41 1.55 -19.75
CA ALA A 197 15.86 2.63 -20.63
C ALA A 197 14.83 3.76 -20.92
N GLY A 198 14.09 4.19 -19.93
CA GLY A 198 13.28 5.42 -20.01
C GLY A 198 11.93 5.29 -20.74
N ALA A 199 11.45 4.09 -20.92
CA ALA A 199 10.11 3.84 -21.43
C ALA A 199 9.20 3.37 -20.30
N TYR A 200 8.59 4.30 -19.62
CA TYR A 200 7.61 4.02 -18.57
C TYR A 200 6.23 3.94 -19.18
N GLY A 201 5.61 2.76 -19.08
CA GLY A 201 4.22 2.57 -19.42
C GLY A 201 3.43 2.33 -18.14
N TYR A 202 2.24 2.89 -18.03
CA TYR A 202 1.31 2.43 -17.02
C TYR A 202 0.78 1.09 -17.42
N SER A 203 1.10 0.09 -16.64
CA SER A 203 0.45 -1.18 -16.74
C SER A 203 -0.24 -1.46 -15.41
N ASN A 204 -1.52 -1.51 -15.40
CA ASN A 204 -2.20 -2.17 -14.32
C ASN A 204 -2.07 -3.67 -14.54
N VAL A 205 -1.13 -4.33 -13.87
CA VAL A 205 -0.83 -5.75 -14.11
C VAL A 205 -2.00 -6.64 -13.72
N SER A 206 -2.84 -6.21 -12.79
CA SER A 206 -4.05 -6.95 -12.45
C SER A 206 -5.05 -7.04 -13.61
N ASN A 207 -4.89 -6.15 -14.57
CA ASN A 207 -5.75 -6.02 -15.74
C ASN A 207 -4.98 -6.09 -17.05
N PHE A 208 -3.84 -6.72 -17.03
CA PHE A 208 -2.87 -6.68 -18.07
C PHE A 208 -2.84 -8.00 -18.85
N VAL A 209 -2.95 -7.93 -20.13
CA VAL A 209 -2.58 -9.05 -20.99
C VAL A 209 -1.16 -8.79 -21.49
N LEU A 210 -0.18 -9.40 -20.84
CA LEU A 210 1.12 -9.60 -21.44
C LEU A 210 0.91 -10.49 -22.67
N TRP A 211 0.87 -9.89 -23.82
CA TRP A 211 1.16 -10.63 -25.02
C TRP A 211 2.65 -10.97 -24.95
N ALA A 212 2.89 -12.23 -24.67
CA ALA A 212 4.22 -12.79 -24.64
C ALA A 212 4.79 -12.80 -26.07
N ASP A 213 5.28 -11.68 -26.51
CA ASP A 213 6.35 -11.67 -27.45
C ASP A 213 7.65 -11.76 -26.64
N ASN A 214 8.61 -12.57 -27.06
CA ASN A 214 9.90 -12.82 -26.40
C ASN A 214 10.77 -11.56 -26.21
N ASN A 215 10.26 -10.40 -26.50
CA ASN A 215 10.80 -9.08 -26.23
C ASN A 215 10.13 -8.44 -25.00
N VAL A 216 10.10 -9.16 -23.90
CA VAL A 216 9.75 -8.62 -22.57
C VAL A 216 10.75 -7.54 -22.23
N GLY A 217 10.39 -6.30 -22.37
CA GLY A 217 11.25 -5.12 -22.24
C GLY A 217 10.90 -4.04 -23.26
N ASN A 218 10.08 -4.37 -24.23
CA ASN A 218 9.58 -3.39 -25.17
C ASN A 218 8.20 -2.91 -24.70
N SER A 219 8.15 -1.76 -24.02
CA SER A 219 6.91 -1.09 -23.59
C SER A 219 5.87 -0.89 -24.71
N LYS A 220 6.25 -1.22 -25.93
CA LYS A 220 5.44 -1.09 -27.13
C LYS A 220 4.18 -1.97 -27.14
N TYR A 221 4.12 -2.99 -26.30
CA TYR A 221 3.05 -4.00 -26.31
C TYR A 221 2.23 -4.09 -25.02
N LEU A 222 2.40 -3.12 -24.14
CA LEU A 222 1.66 -3.09 -22.88
C LEU A 222 0.27 -2.49 -23.13
N ILE A 223 -0.76 -3.31 -22.97
CA ILE A 223 -2.15 -2.89 -23.12
C ILE A 223 -2.74 -2.71 -21.72
N PRO A 224 -3.08 -1.49 -21.29
CA PRO A 224 -3.74 -1.27 -20.02
C PRO A 224 -5.12 -1.92 -20.00
N SER A 225 -5.61 -2.20 -18.80
CA SER A 225 -7.00 -2.64 -18.65
C SER A 225 -7.97 -1.61 -19.21
N LYS A 226 -9.17 -2.07 -19.53
CA LYS A 226 -10.24 -1.19 -19.99
C LYS A 226 -10.51 -0.05 -19.01
N ASP A 227 -10.42 -0.30 -17.70
CA ASP A 227 -10.69 0.71 -16.68
C ASP A 227 -9.50 1.66 -16.51
N ALA A 228 -8.27 1.16 -16.46
CA ALA A 228 -7.09 2.00 -16.49
C ALA A 228 -7.01 2.87 -17.75
N TYR A 229 -7.37 2.30 -18.91
CA TYR A 229 -7.42 3.06 -20.17
C TYR A 229 -8.40 4.22 -20.14
N LYS A 230 -9.57 4.04 -19.51
CA LYS A 230 -10.57 5.12 -19.35
C LYS A 230 -10.07 6.27 -18.47
N GLU A 231 -9.17 5.97 -17.54
CA GLU A 231 -8.59 6.95 -16.64
C GLU A 231 -7.36 7.65 -17.21
N MET A 232 -6.76 7.10 -18.27
CA MET A 232 -5.59 7.70 -18.90
C MET A 232 -5.91 8.98 -19.66
N TRP A 233 -5.01 9.93 -19.56
CA TRP A 233 -5.08 11.12 -20.39
C TRP A 233 -4.82 10.76 -21.86
N SER A 234 -5.63 11.30 -22.73
CA SER A 234 -5.46 11.28 -24.19
C SER A 234 -6.14 12.51 -24.80
N GLU A 235 -5.90 12.78 -26.07
CA GLU A 235 -6.60 13.87 -26.77
C GLU A 235 -8.12 13.66 -26.78
N SER A 236 -8.57 12.39 -26.81
CA SER A 236 -9.99 12.03 -26.70
C SER A 236 -10.50 11.97 -25.24
N ASN A 237 -9.61 11.97 -24.25
CA ASN A 237 -9.92 12.01 -22.82
C ASN A 237 -9.03 13.02 -22.08
N PRO A 238 -9.19 14.33 -22.33
CA PRO A 238 -8.34 15.36 -21.75
C PRO A 238 -8.47 15.50 -20.22
N ASN A 239 -9.53 14.95 -19.64
CA ASN A 239 -9.78 14.92 -18.19
C ASN A 239 -9.23 13.65 -17.50
N GLY A 240 -8.54 12.79 -18.21
CA GLY A 240 -7.93 11.61 -17.65
C GLY A 240 -7.10 11.92 -16.39
N THR A 241 -7.19 11.07 -15.39
CA THR A 241 -6.51 11.24 -14.09
C THR A 241 -5.15 10.56 -14.04
N ARG A 242 -4.88 9.68 -14.99
CA ARG A 242 -3.59 8.99 -15.15
C ARG A 242 -2.80 9.58 -16.31
N PRO A 243 -1.48 9.56 -16.27
CA PRO A 243 -0.66 9.96 -17.40
C PRO A 243 -0.99 9.18 -18.68
N ARG A 244 -0.63 9.75 -19.81
CA ARG A 244 -0.77 9.11 -21.12
C ARG A 244 0.08 7.85 -21.24
N ILE A 245 -0.34 6.92 -22.09
CA ILE A 245 0.49 5.77 -22.47
C ILE A 245 1.77 6.27 -23.14
N GLY A 246 2.90 5.72 -22.73
CA GLY A 246 4.22 6.10 -23.26
C GLY A 246 4.68 7.49 -22.80
N ALA A 247 4.11 8.01 -21.70
CA ALA A 247 4.68 9.19 -21.06
C ALA A 247 6.11 8.89 -20.63
N LYS A 248 7.06 9.71 -21.11
CA LYS A 248 8.43 9.66 -20.61
C LYS A 248 8.44 10.21 -19.18
N ASN A 249 9.31 9.68 -18.34
CA ASN A 249 9.48 10.11 -16.95
C ASN A 249 8.22 9.96 -16.08
N ALA A 250 7.42 8.92 -16.31
CA ALA A 250 6.33 8.57 -15.42
C ALA A 250 6.87 7.77 -14.23
N TYR A 251 7.21 8.46 -13.16
CA TYR A 251 7.65 7.86 -11.91
C TYR A 251 6.48 7.68 -10.94
N LEU A 252 6.66 6.79 -9.97
CA LEU A 252 5.71 6.69 -8.89
C LEU A 252 5.72 7.96 -8.05
N SER A 253 4.54 8.36 -7.60
CA SER A 253 4.34 9.58 -6.83
C SER A 253 3.44 9.33 -5.62
N ASP A 254 3.27 10.35 -4.77
CA ASP A 254 2.35 10.32 -3.64
C ASP A 254 0.92 9.98 -4.07
N ARG A 255 0.52 10.36 -5.27
CA ARG A 255 -0.81 10.07 -5.83
C ARG A 255 -1.15 8.59 -5.88
N THR A 256 -0.17 7.73 -6.12
CA THR A 256 -0.34 6.28 -6.27
C THR A 256 0.16 5.47 -5.09
N ASN A 257 1.03 6.05 -4.26
CA ASN A 257 1.76 5.30 -3.24
C ASN A 257 1.43 5.70 -1.80
N ALA A 258 0.77 6.85 -1.59
CA ALA A 258 0.39 7.31 -0.26
C ALA A 258 -1.04 6.91 0.12
N ASN A 259 -1.31 6.90 1.44
CA ASN A 259 -2.64 6.73 2.03
C ASN A 259 -3.36 5.46 1.60
N TRP A 260 -2.64 4.36 1.53
CA TRP A 260 -3.25 3.07 1.24
C TRP A 260 -4.14 2.59 2.37
N SER A 261 -5.21 1.91 1.99
CA SER A 261 -6.15 1.30 2.92
C SER A 261 -6.82 0.09 2.31
N TYR A 262 -7.17 -0.87 3.15
CA TYR A 262 -7.98 -2.01 2.75
C TYR A 262 -8.92 -2.46 3.87
N PHE A 263 -9.97 -3.16 3.48
CA PHE A 263 -10.83 -3.94 4.36
C PHE A 263 -11.19 -5.27 3.70
N LEU A 264 -10.99 -6.36 4.43
CA LEU A 264 -11.22 -7.72 3.98
C LEU A 264 -12.28 -8.39 4.84
N ILE A 265 -13.28 -8.99 4.23
CA ILE A 265 -14.09 -10.00 4.90
C ILE A 265 -13.35 -11.33 4.70
N LYS A 266 -12.59 -11.69 5.75
CA LYS A 266 -11.72 -12.87 5.75
C LYS A 266 -12.48 -14.16 5.80
N ASN A 267 -13.64 -14.15 6.48
CA ASN A 267 -14.38 -15.35 6.78
C ASN A 267 -15.87 -15.03 6.86
N ILE A 268 -16.68 -15.81 6.16
CA ILE A 268 -18.12 -15.85 6.29
C ILE A 268 -18.50 -17.31 6.43
N GLN A 269 -19.00 -17.69 7.58
CA GLN A 269 -19.44 -19.06 7.85
C GLN A 269 -20.93 -19.09 8.16
N LEU A 270 -21.65 -19.86 7.36
CA LEU A 270 -23.04 -20.22 7.65
C LEU A 270 -23.05 -21.65 8.21
N SER A 271 -23.70 -21.85 9.35
CA SER A 271 -23.78 -23.14 10.03
C SER A 271 -25.20 -23.45 10.44
N TYR A 272 -25.47 -24.73 10.59
CA TYR A 272 -26.70 -25.20 11.18
C TYR A 272 -26.39 -26.30 12.20
N GLU A 273 -26.84 -26.11 13.44
CA GLU A 273 -26.68 -27.05 14.52
C GLU A 273 -28.00 -27.78 14.79
N PHE A 274 -27.95 -29.10 14.81
CA PHE A 274 -29.07 -29.93 15.16
C PHE A 274 -28.69 -30.98 16.21
N LYS A 275 -29.63 -31.30 17.04
CA LYS A 275 -29.49 -32.30 18.09
C LYS A 275 -30.11 -33.60 17.59
N THR A 276 -29.44 -34.71 17.83
CA THR A 276 -29.97 -36.04 17.52
C THR A 276 -30.06 -36.87 18.80
N ARG A 277 -30.75 -38.00 18.72
CA ARG A 277 -30.92 -38.86 19.87
C ARG A 277 -29.63 -39.53 20.35
N HIS A 278 -28.64 -39.69 19.48
CA HIS A 278 -27.41 -40.43 19.73
C HIS A 278 -26.14 -39.56 19.71
N ILE A 279 -26.24 -38.29 19.34
CA ILE A 279 -25.13 -37.36 19.24
C ILE A 279 -25.52 -36.09 20.01
N GLN A 280 -24.67 -35.64 20.91
CA GLN A 280 -24.93 -34.45 21.74
C GLN A 280 -25.24 -33.22 20.90
N SER A 281 -24.44 -32.97 19.88
CA SER A 281 -24.69 -31.95 18.86
C SER A 281 -24.01 -32.31 17.55
N MET A 282 -24.64 -31.96 16.45
CA MET A 282 -24.05 -32.05 15.13
C MET A 282 -24.23 -30.71 14.42
N GLN A 283 -23.15 -30.19 13.91
CA GLN A 283 -23.14 -28.95 13.16
C GLN A 283 -22.62 -29.22 11.75
N VAL A 284 -23.37 -28.78 10.75
CA VAL A 284 -22.90 -28.66 9.38
C VAL A 284 -22.61 -27.21 9.10
N TYR A 285 -21.56 -26.92 8.31
CA TYR A 285 -21.24 -25.56 7.95
C TYR A 285 -20.65 -25.46 6.57
N VAL A 286 -20.84 -24.27 5.98
CA VAL A 286 -20.14 -23.80 4.81
C VAL A 286 -19.38 -22.52 5.18
N ASN A 287 -18.13 -22.45 4.81
CA ASN A 287 -17.26 -21.34 5.08
C ASN A 287 -16.68 -20.81 3.77
N ALA A 288 -16.82 -19.52 3.55
CA ALA A 288 -16.24 -18.79 2.44
C ALA A 288 -15.15 -17.85 2.95
N GLN A 289 -13.92 -18.01 2.44
CA GLN A 289 -12.78 -17.19 2.84
C GLN A 289 -12.31 -16.31 1.69
N ASN A 290 -11.96 -15.06 2.00
CA ASN A 290 -11.36 -14.09 1.09
C ASN A 290 -12.20 -13.74 -0.15
N TYR A 291 -13.51 -13.82 -0.06
CA TYR A 291 -14.40 -13.52 -1.19
C TYR A 291 -14.66 -12.04 -1.40
N ILE A 292 -14.63 -11.25 -0.34
CA ILE A 292 -14.98 -9.83 -0.38
C ILE A 292 -13.79 -9.01 0.16
N SER A 293 -13.33 -8.10 -0.67
CA SER A 293 -12.25 -7.16 -0.34
C SER A 293 -12.56 -5.78 -0.89
N PHE A 294 -12.17 -4.77 -0.13
CA PHE A 294 -12.20 -3.38 -0.52
C PHE A 294 -10.80 -2.82 -0.32
N ALA A 295 -10.27 -2.13 -1.30
CA ALA A 295 -9.00 -1.43 -1.22
C ALA A 295 -9.08 -0.16 -2.07
N ASN A 296 -8.36 0.87 -1.68
CA ASN A 296 -8.27 2.10 -2.46
C ASN A 296 -7.13 2.08 -3.50
N HIS A 297 -6.52 0.93 -3.68
CA HIS A 297 -5.46 0.67 -4.66
C HIS A 297 -5.78 -0.58 -5.50
N SER A 298 -5.07 -0.73 -6.61
CA SER A 298 -5.22 -1.88 -7.51
C SER A 298 -4.29 -3.03 -7.09
N GLY A 299 -4.57 -4.23 -7.59
CA GLY A 299 -3.75 -5.43 -7.40
C GLY A 299 -4.60 -6.66 -7.08
N TYR A 300 -4.01 -7.85 -7.20
CA TYR A 300 -4.69 -9.10 -6.83
C TYR A 300 -4.70 -9.33 -5.32
N ASN A 301 -3.70 -8.79 -4.63
CA ASN A 301 -3.63 -8.84 -3.18
C ASN A 301 -4.04 -7.47 -2.61
N PRO A 302 -5.18 -7.40 -1.92
CA PRO A 302 -5.69 -6.14 -1.38
C PRO A 302 -4.87 -5.59 -0.20
N ILE A 303 -3.90 -6.35 0.33
CA ILE A 303 -3.05 -5.91 1.44
C ILE A 303 -1.86 -5.08 0.94
N ASN A 304 -1.17 -5.58 -0.08
CA ASN A 304 0.09 -5.01 -0.57
C ASN A 304 0.12 -4.70 -2.07
N GLY A 305 -1.03 -4.88 -2.76
CA GLY A 305 -1.11 -4.64 -4.20
C GLY A 305 -0.35 -5.64 -5.07
N ASP A 306 0.15 -6.75 -4.49
CA ASP A 306 0.88 -7.76 -5.25
C ASP A 306 0.02 -8.34 -6.38
N VAL A 307 0.60 -8.42 -7.55
CA VAL A 307 -0.02 -8.91 -8.77
C VAL A 307 0.45 -10.30 -9.16
N SER A 308 1.53 -10.76 -8.58
CA SER A 308 2.14 -12.07 -8.86
C SER A 308 1.39 -13.20 -8.17
N HIS A 309 0.81 -12.93 -7.01
CA HIS A 309 0.15 -13.94 -6.19
C HIS A 309 -1.29 -13.54 -5.90
N PRO A 310 -2.26 -14.05 -6.68
CA PRO A 310 -3.67 -13.81 -6.45
C PRO A 310 -4.10 -14.29 -5.07
N TRP A 311 -4.96 -13.51 -4.44
CA TRP A 311 -5.54 -13.89 -3.15
C TRP A 311 -6.48 -15.08 -3.32
N ALA A 312 -6.13 -16.21 -2.74
CA ALA A 312 -6.92 -17.43 -2.87
C ALA A 312 -8.31 -17.30 -2.22
N LYS A 313 -9.35 -17.57 -2.98
CA LYS A 313 -10.73 -17.69 -2.49
C LYS A 313 -11.00 -19.16 -2.19
N ILE A 314 -11.45 -19.46 -0.97
CA ILE A 314 -11.62 -20.83 -0.51
C ILE A 314 -13.04 -21.03 -0.03
N ILE A 315 -13.66 -22.14 -0.43
CA ILE A 315 -14.92 -22.63 0.12
C ILE A 315 -14.64 -23.95 0.84
N THR A 316 -15.04 -24.04 2.08
CA THR A 316 -14.92 -25.23 2.91
C THR A 316 -16.31 -25.70 3.34
N LEU A 317 -16.58 -26.97 3.17
CA LEU A 317 -17.75 -27.65 3.75
C LEU A 317 -17.26 -28.54 4.89
N GLY A 318 -17.94 -28.52 6.00
CA GLY A 318 -17.52 -29.34 7.13
C GLY A 318 -18.69 -29.79 8.01
N ILE A 319 -18.40 -30.83 8.78
CA ILE A 319 -19.32 -31.40 9.76
C ILE A 319 -18.53 -31.56 11.07
N ASN A 320 -19.09 -31.02 12.15
CA ASN A 320 -18.63 -31.22 13.53
C ASN A 320 -19.66 -32.07 14.25
N ALA A 321 -19.22 -33.17 14.85
CA ALA A 321 -20.08 -34.01 15.66
C ALA A 321 -19.47 -34.16 17.07
N LYS A 322 -20.31 -33.99 18.10
CA LYS A 322 -19.96 -34.20 19.50
C LYS A 322 -20.79 -35.35 20.04
N PHE A 323 -20.11 -36.43 20.44
CA PHE A 323 -20.71 -37.63 20.99
C PHE A 323 -20.86 -37.54 22.49
#